data_e1cdc5e56dd21f5e7f181523cf9465c7
#
_entry.id   e1cdc5e56dd21f5e7f181523cf9465c7
#
_cell.length_a   1.000
_cell.length_b   1.000
_cell.length_c   1.000
_cell.angle_alpha   90.00
_cell.angle_beta   90.00
_cell.angle_gamma   90.00
#
_symmetry.space_group_name_H-M   'P 1'
#
loop_
_entity.id
_entity.type
_entity.pdbx_description
1 polymer ?
#
loop_
_entity_poly.entity_id
_entity_poly.type
_entity_poly.pdbx_seq_one_letter_code
_entity_poly.pdbx_strand_id
1 'polypeptide(L)'
;MARIVVIEKGLSNRVEIIVAQTRRADSPYYRINPSGRVPYLVRDDGVGLEESALICAYLDGLDGHPLFEPPSLESRRLEALARSLVDGLAVWGRELTRPENERSPALIEHETARSRRMADLWEREIDHPLMRGALNMAQLTLGCALGMEARNRDLHWRPGRPKLSGWFGEMSRRPSFAATAPPAA
;
A
#
# COMPACT_ATOMS: atom_id res chain seq x y z
N MET A 1 -1.77 1.47 -3.87
CA MET A 1 -1.44 2.92 -3.79
C MET A 1 -1.52 3.62 -5.14
N ALA A 2 -0.62 3.36 -6.11
CA ALA A 2 -0.63 4.09 -7.41
C ALA A 2 -2.01 4.13 -8.10
N ARG A 3 -2.74 3.00 -8.20
CA ARG A 3 -4.10 2.97 -8.77
C ARG A 3 -5.10 3.87 -8.02
N ILE A 4 -4.97 4.00 -6.71
CA ILE A 4 -5.80 4.91 -5.92
C ILE A 4 -5.51 6.35 -6.31
N VAL A 5 -4.22 6.73 -6.42
CA VAL A 5 -3.82 8.07 -6.85
C VAL A 5 -4.33 8.38 -8.27
N VAL A 6 -4.24 7.43 -9.20
CA VAL A 6 -4.82 7.60 -10.56
C VAL A 6 -6.29 7.97 -10.50
N ILE A 7 -7.08 7.31 -9.64
CA ILE A 7 -8.51 7.57 -9.49
C ILE A 7 -8.75 8.93 -8.79
N GLU A 8 -8.09 9.18 -7.66
CA GLU A 8 -8.25 10.42 -6.88
C GLU A 8 -7.85 11.67 -7.69
N LYS A 9 -6.89 11.53 -8.60
CA LYS A 9 -6.42 12.58 -9.52
C LYS A 9 -7.23 12.67 -10.84
N GLY A 10 -8.21 11.80 -11.04
CA GLY A 10 -8.96 11.76 -12.30
C GLY A 10 -8.12 11.39 -13.53
N LEU A 11 -7.02 10.67 -13.35
CA LEU A 11 -6.06 10.32 -14.40
C LEU A 11 -6.41 9.03 -15.16
N SER A 12 -7.58 8.44 -14.95
CA SER A 12 -7.95 7.14 -15.53
C SER A 12 -7.91 7.11 -17.07
N ASN A 13 -8.11 8.26 -17.72
CA ASN A 13 -8.02 8.39 -19.19
C ASN A 13 -6.59 8.70 -19.70
N ARG A 14 -5.63 8.90 -18.79
CA ARG A 14 -4.23 9.26 -19.11
C ARG A 14 -3.24 8.16 -18.73
N VAL A 15 -3.67 7.19 -17.95
CA VAL A 15 -2.80 6.12 -17.44
C VAL A 15 -3.40 4.77 -17.80
N GLU A 16 -2.71 4.04 -18.65
CA GLU A 16 -3.03 2.65 -18.94
C GLU A 16 -2.55 1.74 -17.81
N ILE A 17 -3.43 0.87 -17.31
CA ILE A 17 -3.10 -0.08 -16.24
C ILE A 17 -2.91 -1.45 -16.84
N ILE A 18 -1.67 -1.94 -16.82
CA ILE A 18 -1.28 -3.25 -17.35
C ILE A 18 -0.99 -4.19 -16.18
N VAL A 19 -1.58 -5.38 -16.20
CA VAL A 19 -1.29 -6.42 -15.21
C VAL A 19 0.00 -7.13 -15.57
N ALA A 20 1.06 -6.88 -14.80
CA ALA A 20 2.36 -7.50 -15.01
C ALA A 20 2.35 -8.96 -14.53
N GLN A 21 2.90 -9.86 -15.34
CA GLN A 21 3.16 -11.25 -14.95
C GLN A 21 4.50 -11.29 -14.20
N THR A 22 4.44 -11.31 -12.88
CA THR A 22 5.62 -11.44 -12.02
C THR A 22 5.85 -12.88 -11.57
N ARG A 23 7.06 -13.20 -11.11
CA ARG A 23 7.43 -14.52 -10.56
C ARG A 23 7.37 -15.69 -11.56
N ARG A 24 7.53 -15.38 -12.83
CA ARG A 24 7.72 -16.37 -13.90
C ARG A 24 9.06 -16.10 -14.56
N ALA A 25 9.91 -17.12 -14.67
CA ALA A 25 11.27 -16.97 -15.20
C ALA A 25 11.31 -16.39 -16.63
N ASP A 26 10.28 -16.68 -17.43
CA ASP A 26 10.13 -16.27 -18.83
C ASP A 26 9.30 -15.00 -19.03
N SER A 27 8.99 -14.27 -17.95
CA SER A 27 8.11 -13.11 -18.07
C SER A 27 8.72 -12.00 -18.93
N PRO A 28 8.02 -11.51 -19.96
CA PRO A 28 8.46 -10.37 -20.76
C PRO A 28 8.57 -9.08 -19.94
N TYR A 29 7.91 -9.02 -18.79
CA TYR A 29 7.96 -7.88 -17.88
C TYR A 29 9.38 -7.57 -17.39
N TYR A 30 10.25 -8.58 -17.28
CA TYR A 30 11.64 -8.37 -16.81
C TYR A 30 12.52 -7.64 -17.82
N ARG A 31 12.09 -7.52 -19.08
CA ARG A 31 12.73 -6.64 -20.07
C ARG A 31 12.37 -5.17 -19.85
N ILE A 32 11.19 -4.90 -19.24
CA ILE A 32 10.71 -3.55 -18.95
C ILE A 32 11.22 -3.10 -17.58
N ASN A 33 11.10 -3.98 -16.58
CA ASN A 33 11.61 -3.76 -15.24
C ASN A 33 12.45 -4.95 -14.77
N PRO A 34 13.80 -4.86 -14.85
CA PRO A 34 14.70 -5.94 -14.41
C PRO A 34 14.57 -6.32 -12.92
N SER A 35 14.09 -5.39 -12.04
CA SER A 35 13.85 -5.71 -10.63
C SER A 35 12.68 -6.67 -10.44
N GLY A 36 11.77 -6.74 -11.41
CA GLY A 36 10.57 -7.56 -11.36
C GLY A 36 9.53 -7.11 -10.32
N ARG A 37 9.73 -5.96 -9.68
CA ARG A 37 8.81 -5.42 -8.69
C ARG A 37 7.64 -4.68 -9.32
N VAL A 38 6.54 -4.59 -8.60
CA VAL A 38 5.35 -3.80 -8.94
C VAL A 38 4.96 -2.96 -7.72
N PRO A 39 4.44 -1.72 -7.94
CA PRO A 39 4.15 -1.08 -9.22
C PRO A 39 5.42 -0.60 -9.95
N TYR A 40 5.31 -0.46 -11.26
CA TYR A 40 6.28 0.17 -12.13
C TYR A 40 5.52 1.06 -13.12
N LEU A 41 5.96 2.27 -13.35
CA LEU A 41 5.34 3.21 -14.27
C LEU A 41 6.33 3.59 -15.36
N VAL A 42 5.93 3.48 -16.63
CA VAL A 42 6.69 3.97 -17.76
C VAL A 42 6.09 5.30 -18.18
N ARG A 43 6.90 6.34 -18.25
CA ARG A 43 6.52 7.68 -18.70
C ARG A 43 6.47 7.75 -20.23
N ASP A 44 5.87 8.79 -20.78
CA ASP A 44 5.77 9.02 -22.22
C ASP A 44 7.15 9.16 -22.90
N ASP A 45 8.18 9.60 -22.18
CA ASP A 45 9.57 9.67 -22.65
C ASP A 45 10.33 8.33 -22.55
N GLY A 46 9.65 7.26 -22.14
CA GLY A 46 10.21 5.93 -21.96
C GLY A 46 10.93 5.70 -20.66
N VAL A 47 11.08 6.71 -19.79
CA VAL A 47 11.73 6.55 -18.48
C VAL A 47 10.83 5.79 -17.53
N GLY A 48 11.37 4.74 -16.93
CA GLY A 48 10.68 3.93 -15.92
C GLY A 48 10.85 4.49 -14.52
N LEU A 49 9.77 4.50 -13.74
CA LEU A 49 9.76 4.84 -12.33
C LEU A 49 9.42 3.59 -11.51
N GLU A 50 10.22 3.35 -10.49
CA GLU A 50 10.01 2.30 -9.50
C GLU A 50 9.83 2.93 -8.12
N GLU A 51 9.31 2.19 -7.17
CA GLU A 51 8.91 2.60 -5.83
C GLU A 51 7.57 3.34 -5.81
N SER A 52 6.63 2.77 -5.07
CA SER A 52 5.25 3.26 -5.06
C SER A 52 5.10 4.71 -4.57
N ALA A 53 5.97 5.17 -3.67
CA ALA A 53 5.94 6.56 -3.20
C ALA A 53 6.35 7.53 -4.31
N LEU A 54 7.43 7.21 -5.04
CA LEU A 54 7.89 8.02 -6.17
C LEU A 54 6.84 8.07 -7.28
N ILE A 55 6.23 6.92 -7.60
CA ILE A 55 5.16 6.84 -8.60
C ILE A 55 3.96 7.68 -8.18
N CYS A 56 3.53 7.59 -6.90
CA CYS A 56 2.42 8.39 -6.40
C CYS A 56 2.73 9.90 -6.46
N ALA A 57 3.92 10.32 -6.07
CA ALA A 57 4.34 11.72 -6.13
C ALA A 57 4.37 12.25 -7.57
N TYR A 58 4.87 11.44 -8.52
CA TYR A 58 4.86 11.78 -9.94
C TYR A 58 3.43 11.94 -10.48
N LEU A 59 2.55 10.97 -10.19
CA LEU A 59 1.14 11.01 -10.63
C LEU A 59 0.40 12.20 -10.02
N ASP A 60 0.68 12.53 -8.77
CA ASP A 60 0.06 13.65 -8.07
C ASP A 60 0.46 15.01 -8.68
N GLY A 61 1.69 15.13 -9.16
CA GLY A 61 2.20 16.34 -9.79
C GLY A 61 1.87 16.51 -11.29
N LEU A 62 1.31 15.48 -11.96
CA LEU A 62 1.16 15.45 -13.42
C LEU A 62 0.30 16.58 -14.02
N ASP A 63 -0.66 17.11 -13.28
CA ASP A 63 -1.56 18.17 -13.72
C ASP A 63 -1.17 19.56 -13.17
N GLY A 64 -0.04 19.65 -12.46
CA GLY A 64 0.43 20.86 -11.79
C GLY A 64 -0.39 21.28 -10.56
N HIS A 65 -1.38 20.48 -10.16
CA HIS A 65 -2.24 20.71 -9.00
C HIS A 65 -2.18 19.54 -8.03
N PRO A 66 -1.12 19.41 -7.21
CA PRO A 66 -0.98 18.32 -6.27
C PRO A 66 -2.19 18.23 -5.33
N LEU A 67 -2.75 17.05 -5.18
CA LEU A 67 -3.81 16.76 -4.23
C LEU A 67 -3.26 16.64 -2.81
N PHE A 68 -2.04 16.14 -2.71
CA PHE A 68 -1.35 15.97 -1.44
C PHE A 68 -0.47 17.18 -1.16
N GLU A 69 -0.63 17.78 0.02
CA GLU A 69 0.22 18.89 0.43
C GLU A 69 1.71 18.48 0.45
N PRO A 70 2.65 19.45 0.24
CA PRO A 70 4.06 19.16 0.39
C PRO A 70 4.32 18.50 1.75
N PRO A 71 5.00 17.35 1.79
CA PRO A 71 5.08 16.55 3.01
C PRO A 71 5.93 17.27 4.07
N SER A 72 5.32 17.59 5.21
CA SER A 72 6.06 17.97 6.42
C SER A 72 6.88 16.78 6.94
N LEU A 73 7.84 17.03 7.86
CA LEU A 73 8.56 15.95 8.52
C LEU A 73 7.60 14.99 9.21
N GLU A 74 6.55 15.51 9.84
CA GLU A 74 5.55 14.72 10.55
C GLU A 74 4.70 13.87 9.60
N SER A 75 4.30 14.43 8.45
CA SER A 75 3.63 13.66 7.40
C SER A 75 4.50 12.50 6.89
N ARG A 76 5.80 12.76 6.68
CA ARG A 76 6.77 11.73 6.27
C ARG A 76 6.98 10.66 7.35
N ARG A 77 6.99 11.06 8.64
CA ARG A 77 7.09 10.12 9.76
C ARG A 77 5.90 9.14 9.77
N LEU A 78 4.68 9.67 9.64
CA LEU A 78 3.47 8.84 9.61
C LEU A 78 3.45 7.93 8.36
N GLU A 79 3.83 8.45 7.20
CA GLU A 79 3.93 7.64 5.99
C GLU A 79 4.96 6.52 6.15
N ALA A 80 6.14 6.81 6.72
CA ALA A 80 7.19 5.82 6.97
C ALA A 80 6.73 4.72 7.93
N LEU A 81 5.97 5.08 8.98
CA LEU A 81 5.35 4.10 9.89
C LEU A 81 4.36 3.19 9.15
N ALA A 82 3.49 3.77 8.31
CA ALA A 82 2.55 2.99 7.50
C ALA A 82 3.27 2.08 6.49
N ARG A 83 4.34 2.58 5.87
CA ARG A 83 5.17 1.82 4.94
C ARG A 83 5.86 0.65 5.61
N SER A 84 6.39 0.87 6.82
CA SER A 84 6.99 -0.20 7.63
C SER A 84 5.99 -1.35 7.89
N LEU A 85 4.71 -1.04 8.08
CA LEU A 85 3.67 -2.08 8.19
C LEU A 85 3.46 -2.80 6.84
N VAL A 86 3.36 -2.08 5.72
CA VAL A 86 3.23 -2.66 4.37
C VAL A 86 4.37 -3.65 4.08
N ASP A 87 5.61 -3.25 4.39
CA ASP A 87 6.81 -4.07 4.12
C ASP A 87 6.78 -5.38 4.91
N GLY A 88 6.45 -5.34 6.19
CA GLY A 88 6.30 -6.55 7.00
C GLY A 88 5.17 -7.46 6.50
N LEU A 89 4.03 -6.88 6.16
CA LEU A 89 2.91 -7.64 5.60
C LEU A 89 3.24 -8.25 4.23
N ALA A 90 4.07 -7.59 3.42
CA ALA A 90 4.54 -8.13 2.15
C ALA A 90 5.50 -9.31 2.33
N VAL A 91 6.36 -9.28 3.34
CA VAL A 91 7.23 -10.41 3.72
C VAL A 91 6.38 -11.58 4.21
N TRP A 92 5.48 -11.34 5.13
CA TRP A 92 4.57 -12.36 5.65
C TRP A 92 3.71 -12.99 4.56
N GLY A 93 3.07 -12.16 3.73
CA GLY A 93 2.24 -12.65 2.63
C GLY A 93 3.01 -13.51 1.63
N ARG A 94 4.29 -13.19 1.36
CA ARG A 94 5.16 -14.05 0.52
C ARG A 94 5.44 -15.38 1.17
N GLU A 95 5.71 -15.40 2.45
CA GLU A 95 5.97 -16.64 3.18
C GLU A 95 4.74 -17.56 3.16
N LEU A 96 3.54 -17.00 3.31
CA LEU A 96 2.29 -17.77 3.23
C LEU A 96 1.98 -18.34 1.83
N THR A 97 2.61 -17.83 0.76
CA THR A 97 2.46 -18.40 -0.60
C THR A 97 3.38 -19.59 -0.87
N ARG A 98 4.33 -19.88 0.03
CA ARG A 98 5.20 -21.07 -0.09
C ARG A 98 4.41 -22.33 0.28
N PRO A 99 4.84 -23.52 -0.20
CA PRO A 99 4.38 -24.79 0.33
C PRO A 99 4.52 -24.84 1.85
N GLU A 100 3.55 -25.41 2.54
CA GLU A 100 3.50 -25.37 4.00
C GLU A 100 4.77 -25.92 4.67
N ASN A 101 5.30 -27.01 4.13
CA ASN A 101 6.54 -27.65 4.59
C ASN A 101 7.81 -26.83 4.33
N GLU A 102 7.72 -25.75 3.56
CA GLU A 102 8.83 -24.84 3.26
C GLU A 102 8.74 -23.51 4.01
N ARG A 103 7.65 -23.28 4.75
CA ARG A 103 7.43 -22.05 5.50
C ARG A 103 8.33 -22.00 6.72
N SER A 104 8.82 -20.81 7.05
CA SER A 104 9.53 -20.54 8.29
C SER A 104 8.54 -20.16 9.40
N PRO A 105 8.30 -21.03 10.40
CA PRO A 105 7.43 -20.68 11.52
C PRO A 105 7.93 -19.45 12.30
N ALA A 106 9.24 -19.32 12.46
CA ALA A 106 9.85 -18.19 13.16
C ALA A 106 9.61 -16.85 12.44
N LEU A 107 9.67 -16.84 11.09
CA LEU A 107 9.35 -15.65 10.30
C LEU A 107 7.87 -15.26 10.43
N ILE A 108 6.98 -16.24 10.35
CA ILE A 108 5.53 -16.03 10.51
C ILE A 108 5.22 -15.48 11.90
N GLU A 109 5.79 -16.07 12.95
CA GLU A 109 5.63 -15.59 14.33
C GLU A 109 6.13 -14.15 14.49
N HIS A 110 7.33 -13.85 13.95
CA HIS A 110 7.92 -12.52 14.01
C HIS A 110 7.02 -11.45 13.36
N GLU A 111 6.56 -11.70 12.13
CA GLU A 111 5.75 -10.73 11.40
C GLU A 111 4.32 -10.62 11.97
N THR A 112 3.78 -11.71 12.50
CA THR A 112 2.52 -11.68 13.25
C THR A 112 2.63 -10.79 14.49
N ALA A 113 3.67 -10.96 15.29
CA ALA A 113 3.92 -10.13 16.47
C ALA A 113 4.18 -8.67 16.09
N ARG A 114 4.96 -8.43 15.01
CA ARG A 114 5.21 -7.10 14.47
C ARG A 114 3.93 -6.39 14.03
N SER A 115 3.07 -7.07 13.26
CA SER A 115 1.81 -6.50 12.78
C SER A 115 0.89 -6.08 13.92
N ARG A 116 0.85 -6.86 15.02
CA ARG A 116 0.09 -6.53 16.23
C ARG A 116 0.63 -5.27 16.91
N ARG A 117 1.96 -5.20 17.12
CA ARG A 117 2.59 -4.00 17.72
C ARG A 117 2.35 -2.75 16.88
N MET A 118 2.42 -2.88 15.55
CA MET A 118 2.15 -1.77 14.63
C MET A 118 0.68 -1.35 14.67
N ALA A 119 -0.24 -2.29 14.78
CA ALA A 119 -1.66 -1.96 14.92
C ALA A 119 -1.95 -1.27 16.27
N ASP A 120 -1.29 -1.66 17.37
CA ASP A 120 -1.37 -0.96 18.67
C ASP A 120 -0.82 0.47 18.59
N LEU A 121 0.27 0.66 17.86
CA LEU A 121 0.81 1.98 17.59
C LEU A 121 -0.21 2.83 16.81
N TRP A 122 -0.78 2.30 15.74
CA TRP A 122 -1.76 3.00 14.93
C TRP A 122 -3.08 3.28 15.65
N GLU A 123 -3.51 2.44 16.58
CA GLU A 123 -4.67 2.73 17.44
C GLU A 123 -4.47 4.02 18.25
N ARG A 124 -3.23 4.34 18.65
CA ARG A 124 -2.87 5.59 19.35
C ARG A 124 -2.66 6.77 18.39
N GLU A 125 -2.03 6.53 17.25
CA GLU A 125 -1.68 7.58 16.28
C GLU A 125 -2.84 7.99 15.37
N ILE A 126 -3.91 7.20 15.29
CA ILE A 126 -4.96 7.43 14.30
C ILE A 126 -5.79 8.70 14.54
N ASP A 127 -5.73 9.25 15.74
CA ASP A 127 -6.36 10.53 16.08
C ASP A 127 -5.50 11.75 15.71
N HIS A 128 -4.29 11.53 15.19
CA HIS A 128 -3.42 12.60 14.72
C HIS A 128 -4.13 13.45 13.64
N PRO A 129 -4.04 14.81 13.66
CA PRO A 129 -4.73 15.68 12.71
C PRO A 129 -4.50 15.31 11.23
N LEU A 130 -3.28 14.91 10.86
CA LEU A 130 -2.96 14.46 9.50
C LEU A 130 -3.67 13.16 9.11
N MET A 131 -4.11 12.35 10.07
CA MET A 131 -4.88 11.13 9.80
C MET A 131 -6.39 11.37 9.74
N ARG A 132 -6.85 12.57 10.13
CA ARG A 132 -8.27 12.97 10.13
C ARG A 132 -8.59 14.07 9.11
N GLY A 133 -7.57 14.70 8.54
CA GLY A 133 -7.69 15.81 7.59
C GLY A 133 -7.81 15.37 6.13
N ALA A 134 -7.38 16.25 5.23
CA ALA A 134 -7.32 15.99 3.80
C ALA A 134 -6.52 14.71 3.50
N LEU A 135 -6.91 14.02 2.43
CA LEU A 135 -6.22 12.79 1.99
C LEU A 135 -4.74 13.08 1.74
N ASN A 136 -3.88 12.21 2.26
CA ASN A 136 -2.43 12.31 2.11
C ASN A 136 -1.78 10.92 2.01
N MET A 137 -0.48 10.90 1.74
CA MET A 137 0.26 9.65 1.52
C MET A 137 0.30 8.73 2.75
N ALA A 138 0.29 9.28 3.97
CA ALA A 138 0.26 8.46 5.19
C ALA A 138 -1.08 7.69 5.29
N GLN A 139 -2.19 8.38 5.05
CA GLN A 139 -3.52 7.76 5.02
C GLN A 139 -3.65 6.71 3.91
N LEU A 140 -3.19 7.02 2.70
CA LEU A 140 -3.17 6.09 1.56
C LEU A 140 -2.38 4.83 1.88
N THR A 141 -1.18 4.98 2.42
CA THR A 141 -0.28 3.87 2.73
C THR A 141 -0.85 3.00 3.84
N LEU A 142 -1.36 3.61 4.92
CA LEU A 142 -1.99 2.87 6.02
C LEU A 142 -3.24 2.12 5.56
N GLY A 143 -4.10 2.78 4.79
CA GLY A 143 -5.30 2.14 4.24
C GLY A 143 -4.97 0.93 3.37
N CYS A 144 -3.93 1.02 2.53
CA CYS A 144 -3.45 -0.12 1.74
C CYS A 144 -2.89 -1.25 2.62
N ALA A 145 -2.15 -0.91 3.69
CA ALA A 145 -1.63 -1.90 4.63
C ALA A 145 -2.75 -2.68 5.33
N LEU A 146 -3.70 -1.96 5.92
CA LEU A 146 -4.83 -2.57 6.64
C LEU A 146 -5.73 -3.39 5.71
N GLY A 147 -5.93 -2.93 4.48
CA GLY A 147 -6.70 -3.65 3.46
C GLY A 147 -6.09 -4.99 3.02
N MET A 148 -4.83 -5.27 3.37
CA MET A 148 -4.23 -6.59 3.12
C MET A 148 -4.89 -7.72 3.91
N GLU A 149 -5.69 -7.41 4.93
CA GLU A 149 -6.50 -8.42 5.65
C GLU A 149 -7.41 -9.22 4.72
N ALA A 150 -7.87 -8.63 3.61
CA ALA A 150 -8.69 -9.31 2.62
C ALA A 150 -7.97 -10.49 1.94
N ARG A 151 -6.63 -10.47 1.91
CA ARG A 151 -5.77 -11.51 1.32
C ARG A 151 -5.07 -12.40 2.35
N ASN A 152 -5.02 -11.98 3.58
CA ASN A 152 -4.36 -12.71 4.65
C ASN A 152 -5.32 -12.88 5.82
N ARG A 153 -5.96 -14.05 5.90
CA ARG A 153 -6.95 -14.38 6.93
C ARG A 153 -6.35 -14.40 8.34
N ASP A 154 -5.04 -14.55 8.48
CA ASP A 154 -4.34 -14.56 9.76
C ASP A 154 -3.98 -13.14 10.23
N LEU A 155 -4.22 -12.13 9.41
CA LEU A 155 -3.99 -10.73 9.77
C LEU A 155 -5.13 -10.17 10.62
N HIS A 156 -5.06 -10.43 11.93
CA HIS A 156 -6.06 -9.99 12.91
C HIS A 156 -5.65 -8.68 13.57
N TRP A 157 -5.71 -7.57 12.83
CA TRP A 157 -5.35 -6.27 13.38
C TRP A 157 -6.51 -5.54 14.08
N ARG A 158 -7.78 -5.91 13.85
CA ARG A 158 -8.97 -5.22 14.38
C ARG A 158 -9.26 -5.44 15.87
N PRO A 159 -9.13 -6.67 16.44
CA PRO A 159 -9.51 -6.92 17.82
C PRO A 159 -8.78 -6.00 18.80
N GLY A 160 -9.54 -5.30 19.68
CA GLY A 160 -9.01 -4.35 20.66
C GLY A 160 -8.61 -2.98 20.10
N ARG A 161 -8.92 -2.68 18.81
CA ARG A 161 -8.52 -1.42 18.17
C ARG A 161 -9.70 -0.75 17.47
N PRO A 162 -10.66 -0.22 18.27
CA PRO A 162 -11.90 0.35 17.73
C PRO A 162 -11.71 1.62 16.92
N LYS A 163 -10.76 2.50 17.30
CA LYS A 163 -10.48 3.73 16.56
C LYS A 163 -9.89 3.44 15.18
N LEU A 164 -8.88 2.58 15.11
CA LEU A 164 -8.26 2.15 13.87
C LEU A 164 -9.27 1.44 12.97
N SER A 165 -10.12 0.58 13.55
CA SER A 165 -11.17 -0.13 12.82
C SER A 165 -12.22 0.82 12.24
N GLY A 166 -12.65 1.82 13.00
CA GLY A 166 -13.58 2.86 12.55
C GLY A 166 -12.98 3.69 11.41
N TRP A 167 -11.74 4.16 11.60
CA TRP A 167 -11.02 4.92 10.58
C TRP A 167 -10.86 4.14 9.26
N PHE A 168 -10.46 2.87 9.34
CA PHE A 168 -10.34 2.04 8.13
C PHE A 168 -11.70 1.78 7.48
N GLY A 169 -12.77 1.64 8.28
CA GLY A 169 -14.12 1.51 7.77
C GLY A 169 -14.56 2.73 6.94
N GLU A 170 -14.15 3.95 7.33
CA GLU A 170 -14.38 5.18 6.55
C GLU A 170 -13.50 5.20 5.30
N MET A 171 -12.21 4.92 5.45
CA MET A 171 -11.25 4.93 4.35
C MET A 171 -11.62 3.93 3.26
N SER A 172 -12.03 2.72 3.62
CA SER A 172 -12.38 1.65 2.67
C SER A 172 -13.66 1.95 1.86
N ARG A 173 -14.53 2.86 2.33
CA ARG A 173 -15.72 3.31 1.58
C ARG A 173 -15.42 4.36 0.52
N ARG A 174 -14.21 4.96 0.51
CA ARG A 174 -13.85 5.89 -0.57
C ARG A 174 -13.91 5.18 -1.92
N PRO A 175 -14.48 5.81 -2.97
CA PRO A 175 -14.62 5.18 -4.28
C PRO A 175 -13.30 4.61 -4.84
N SER A 176 -12.19 5.32 -4.62
CA SER A 176 -10.86 4.90 -5.07
C SER A 176 -10.37 3.64 -4.36
N PHE A 177 -10.62 3.51 -3.06
CA PHE A 177 -10.29 2.31 -2.28
C PHE A 177 -11.20 1.14 -2.66
N ALA A 178 -12.51 1.36 -2.74
CA ALA A 178 -13.47 0.33 -3.13
C ALA A 178 -13.16 -0.24 -4.53
N ALA A 179 -12.86 0.63 -5.51
CA ALA A 179 -12.52 0.22 -6.88
C ALA A 179 -11.18 -0.51 -7.00
N THR A 180 -10.30 -0.38 -6.02
CA THR A 180 -8.95 -1.00 -6.04
C THR A 180 -8.75 -2.03 -4.95
N ALA A 181 -9.80 -2.36 -4.21
CA ALA A 181 -9.75 -3.36 -3.15
C ALA A 181 -9.19 -4.70 -3.68
N PRO A 182 -8.34 -5.38 -2.92
CA PRO A 182 -7.89 -6.72 -3.30
C PRO A 182 -9.10 -7.67 -3.34
N PRO A 183 -9.12 -8.63 -4.28
CA PRO A 183 -10.14 -9.67 -4.24
C PRO A 183 -10.05 -10.43 -2.91
N ALA A 184 -11.20 -10.84 -2.39
CA ALA A 184 -11.25 -11.70 -1.21
C ALA A 184 -10.52 -13.03 -1.49
N ALA A 185 -9.81 -13.55 -0.47
CA ALA A 185 -9.10 -14.83 -0.53
C ALA A 185 -10.07 -16.02 -0.49
#